data_ff950be8299ca1e93ea6b61225fdb6d2
#
_entry.id   ff950be8299ca1e93ea6b61225fdb6d2
#
_cell.length_a   1.000
_cell.length_b   1.000
_cell.length_c   1.000
_cell.angle_alpha   90.00
_cell.angle_beta   90.00
_cell.angle_gamma   90.00
#
_symmetry.space_group_name_H-M   'P 1'
#
loop_
_entity.id
_entity.type
_entity.pdbx_description
1 polymer ?
#
loop_
_entity_poly.entity_id
_entity_poly.type
_entity_poly.pdbx_seq_one_letter_code
_entity_poly.pdbx_strand_id
1 'polypeptide(L)'
;MGSSPMPFTPPTWLEIDTDSYKRLLNRTAVIITKRAKKRGATYQVKEAMDAIHAAFHRCDGSDPYDGLPLDGRHLDGIRSPTVSPVDNDSIANFEILSLQTKESKGAMSVEDFIAHCRAVVAHADATDAPCASL
;
A
#
# COMPACT_ATOMS: atom_id res chain seq x y z
N MET A 1 -10.20 26.18 14.87
CA MET A 1 -10.31 25.83 14.44
C MET A 1 -10.16 25.51 13.65
N GLY A 2 -10.11 25.87 13.62
CA GLY A 2 -10.18 25.82 12.52
C GLY A 2 -10.16 24.79 12.03
N SER A 3 -10.33 24.54 12.20
CA SER A 3 -10.19 23.44 11.79
C SER A 3 -10.97 23.03 10.70
N SER A 4 -10.97 23.71 9.61
CA SER A 4 -11.46 23.15 8.42
C SER A 4 -10.67 21.92 8.13
N PRO A 5 -11.29 20.79 7.86
CA PRO A 5 -10.55 19.61 7.50
C PRO A 5 -9.71 19.91 6.27
N MET A 6 -8.49 19.40 6.28
CA MET A 6 -7.67 19.50 5.10
C MET A 6 -8.41 18.91 3.93
N PRO A 7 -8.45 19.59 2.80
CA PRO A 7 -9.06 18.98 1.62
C PRO A 7 -8.30 17.73 1.23
N PHE A 8 -9.02 16.72 0.80
CA PHE A 8 -8.41 15.50 0.29
C PHE A 8 -7.86 15.78 -1.11
N THR A 9 -6.63 16.31 -1.17
CA THR A 9 -5.93 16.51 -2.43
C THR A 9 -4.85 15.45 -2.57
N PRO A 10 -4.63 14.94 -3.78
CA PRO A 10 -3.59 13.93 -3.96
C PRO A 10 -2.20 14.51 -3.78
N PRO A 11 -1.23 13.70 -3.33
CA PRO A 11 0.16 14.14 -3.34
C PRO A 11 0.64 14.36 -4.77
N THR A 12 1.70 15.13 -4.93
CA THR A 12 2.17 15.54 -6.26
C THR A 12 2.57 14.37 -7.15
N TRP A 13 3.05 13.28 -6.56
CA TRP A 13 3.47 12.11 -7.35
C TRP A 13 2.29 11.30 -7.87
N LEU A 14 1.09 11.51 -7.32
CA LEU A 14 -0.12 10.79 -7.72
C LEU A 14 -0.89 11.69 -8.69
N GLU A 15 -0.80 11.38 -9.98
CA GLU A 15 -1.28 12.28 -11.03
C GLU A 15 -2.73 12.00 -11.41
N ILE A 16 -3.62 12.16 -10.45
CA ILE A 16 -5.07 12.04 -10.67
C ILE A 16 -5.74 13.30 -10.13
N ASP A 17 -6.95 13.57 -10.60
CA ASP A 17 -7.66 14.75 -10.13
C ASP A 17 -8.23 14.55 -8.73
N THR A 18 -8.62 15.65 -8.10
CA THR A 18 -9.10 15.64 -6.72
C THR A 18 -10.35 14.79 -6.54
N ASP A 19 -11.28 14.85 -7.49
CA ASP A 19 -12.50 14.06 -7.37
C ASP A 19 -12.23 12.57 -7.48
N SER A 20 -11.35 12.18 -8.40
CA SER A 20 -10.94 10.77 -8.52
C SER A 20 -10.22 10.31 -7.26
N TYR A 21 -9.39 11.16 -6.68
CA TYR A 21 -8.69 10.84 -5.45
C TYR A 21 -9.65 10.62 -4.29
N LYS A 22 -10.65 11.49 -4.15
CA LYS A 22 -11.66 11.33 -3.09
C LYS A 22 -12.43 10.02 -3.24
N ARG A 23 -12.79 9.68 -4.47
CA ARG A 23 -13.47 8.40 -4.73
C ARG A 23 -12.58 7.21 -4.40
N LEU A 24 -11.30 7.30 -4.73
CA LEU A 24 -10.32 6.26 -4.40
C LEU A 24 -10.24 6.08 -2.88
N LEU A 25 -10.10 7.16 -2.13
CA LEU A 25 -10.02 7.11 -0.67
C LEU A 25 -11.28 6.49 -0.07
N ASN A 26 -12.45 6.94 -0.51
CA ASN A 26 -13.71 6.45 0.05
C ASN A 26 -13.90 4.97 -0.26
N ARG A 27 -13.71 4.56 -1.50
CA ARG A 27 -13.90 3.17 -1.90
C ARG A 27 -12.94 2.25 -1.15
N THR A 28 -11.69 2.65 -1.07
CA THR A 28 -10.67 1.86 -0.37
C THR A 28 -10.98 1.77 1.11
N ALA A 29 -11.36 2.90 1.72
CA ALA A 29 -11.69 2.93 3.15
C ALA A 29 -12.89 2.04 3.48
N VAL A 30 -13.91 2.04 2.63
CA VAL A 30 -15.10 1.19 2.83
C VAL A 30 -14.71 -0.28 2.81
N ILE A 31 -13.92 -0.68 1.82
CA ILE A 31 -13.50 -2.08 1.68
C ILE A 31 -12.64 -2.52 2.86
N ILE A 32 -11.65 -1.71 3.21
CA ILE A 32 -10.72 -2.05 4.29
C ILE A 32 -11.44 -2.10 5.63
N THR A 33 -12.29 -1.11 5.92
CA THR A 33 -13.04 -1.07 7.18
C THR A 33 -13.94 -2.29 7.32
N LYS A 34 -14.60 -2.69 6.24
CA LYS A 34 -15.47 -3.86 6.25
C LYS A 34 -14.69 -5.12 6.57
N ARG A 35 -13.52 -5.30 5.98
CA ARG A 35 -12.65 -6.44 6.26
C ARG A 35 -12.16 -6.43 7.69
N ALA A 36 -11.74 -5.25 8.17
CA ALA A 36 -11.21 -5.10 9.51
C ALA A 36 -12.26 -5.38 10.57
N LYS A 37 -13.51 -4.96 10.34
CA LYS A 37 -14.60 -5.23 11.28
C LYS A 37 -14.86 -6.71 11.46
N LYS A 38 -14.70 -7.49 10.43
CA LYS A 38 -14.83 -8.95 10.51
C LYS A 38 -13.77 -9.57 11.42
N ARG A 39 -12.67 -8.84 11.67
CA ARG A 39 -11.58 -9.28 12.55
C ARG A 39 -11.60 -8.58 13.90
N GLY A 40 -12.68 -7.85 14.19
CA GLY A 40 -12.87 -7.20 15.47
C GLY A 40 -12.44 -5.74 15.57
N ALA A 41 -12.04 -5.12 14.47
CA ALA A 41 -11.66 -3.72 14.49
C ALA A 41 -12.87 -2.82 14.72
N THR A 42 -12.64 -1.68 15.37
CA THR A 42 -13.72 -0.75 15.74
C THR A 42 -13.64 0.58 15.03
N TYR A 43 -12.60 0.84 14.25
CA TYR A 43 -12.52 2.14 13.57
C TYR A 43 -13.56 2.26 12.47
N GLN A 44 -13.88 3.51 12.14
CA GLN A 44 -14.92 3.83 11.17
C GLN A 44 -14.31 4.20 9.82
N VAL A 45 -15.16 4.25 8.79
CA VAL A 45 -14.73 4.60 7.44
C VAL A 45 -14.01 5.94 7.40
N LYS A 46 -14.51 6.94 8.14
CA LYS A 46 -13.87 8.25 8.15
C LYS A 46 -12.45 8.19 8.71
N GLU A 47 -12.25 7.43 9.77
CA GLU A 47 -10.91 7.25 10.34
C GLU A 47 -9.98 6.57 9.34
N ALA A 48 -10.49 5.58 8.62
CA ALA A 48 -9.73 4.90 7.59
C ALA A 48 -9.38 5.85 6.45
N MET A 49 -10.33 6.68 5.99
CA MET A 49 -10.07 7.65 4.94
C MET A 49 -8.95 8.62 5.34
N ASP A 50 -9.02 9.15 6.55
CA ASP A 50 -8.01 10.09 7.04
C ASP A 50 -6.64 9.42 7.12
N ALA A 51 -6.59 8.18 7.60
CA ALA A 51 -5.34 7.44 7.73
C ALA A 51 -4.75 7.07 6.36
N ILE A 52 -5.59 6.70 5.40
CA ILE A 52 -5.14 6.38 4.05
C ILE A 52 -4.61 7.64 3.37
N HIS A 53 -5.33 8.75 3.52
CA HIS A 53 -4.88 10.04 2.99
C HIS A 53 -3.50 10.41 3.56
N ALA A 54 -3.34 10.27 4.88
CA ALA A 54 -2.07 10.53 5.52
C ALA A 54 -0.97 9.63 4.97
N ALA A 55 -1.28 8.36 4.72
CA ALA A 55 -0.32 7.41 4.16
C ALA A 55 0.13 7.82 2.76
N PHE A 56 -0.81 8.25 1.90
CA PHE A 56 -0.46 8.74 0.57
C PHE A 56 0.49 9.93 0.64
N HIS A 57 0.25 10.85 1.59
CA HIS A 57 1.09 12.04 1.73
C HIS A 57 2.44 11.77 2.40
N ARG A 58 2.55 10.70 3.20
CA ARG A 58 3.84 10.27 3.72
C ARG A 58 4.68 9.55 2.68
N CYS A 59 4.02 8.92 1.71
CA CYS A 59 4.70 8.19 0.65
C CYS A 59 5.37 9.18 -0.31
N ASP A 60 6.59 8.88 -0.69
CA ASP A 60 7.35 9.73 -1.60
C ASP A 60 7.19 9.33 -3.07
N GLY A 61 6.25 8.44 -3.36
CA GLY A 61 6.04 7.95 -4.71
C GLY A 61 6.83 6.70 -5.03
N SER A 62 7.50 6.12 -4.03
CA SER A 62 8.24 4.88 -4.19
C SER A 62 7.70 3.80 -3.26
N ASP A 63 7.83 2.56 -3.70
CA ASP A 63 7.46 1.40 -2.88
C ASP A 63 8.46 1.29 -1.72
N PRO A 64 8.00 1.21 -0.47
CA PRO A 64 8.91 1.16 0.67
C PRO A 64 9.70 -0.15 0.79
N TYR A 65 9.34 -1.19 0.05
CA TYR A 65 10.03 -2.47 0.12
C TYR A 65 11.10 -2.63 -0.96
N ASP A 66 10.78 -2.29 -2.21
CA ASP A 66 11.75 -2.44 -3.29
C ASP A 66 12.41 -1.12 -3.71
N GLY A 67 11.92 0.00 -3.20
CA GLY A 67 12.49 1.31 -3.50
C GLY A 67 12.25 1.82 -4.90
N LEU A 68 11.46 1.10 -5.71
CA LEU A 68 11.20 1.49 -7.08
C LEU A 68 9.97 2.40 -7.18
N PRO A 69 9.89 3.23 -8.24
CA PRO A 69 8.78 4.15 -8.37
C PRO A 69 7.43 3.47 -8.49
N LEU A 70 6.42 4.07 -7.88
CA LEU A 70 5.03 3.71 -8.09
C LEU A 70 4.52 4.44 -9.33
N ASP A 71 3.56 3.82 -10.03
CA ASP A 71 2.91 4.48 -11.17
C ASP A 71 1.76 5.33 -10.66
N GLY A 72 1.95 6.64 -10.63
CA GLY A 72 0.94 7.58 -10.16
C GLY A 72 -0.11 7.95 -11.19
N ARG A 73 0.00 7.43 -12.40
CA ARG A 73 -0.93 7.74 -13.51
C ARG A 73 -1.89 6.61 -13.80
N HIS A 74 -1.41 5.38 -13.75
CA HIS A 74 -2.19 4.19 -14.15
C HIS A 74 -2.40 3.32 -12.94
N LEU A 75 -3.63 3.32 -12.43
CA LEU A 75 -3.95 2.68 -11.17
C LEU A 75 -4.38 1.22 -11.33
N ASP A 76 -4.12 0.63 -12.50
CA ASP A 76 -4.49 -0.74 -12.81
C ASP A 76 -3.30 -1.65 -13.11
N GLY A 77 -2.07 -1.12 -13.04
CA GLY A 77 -0.87 -1.89 -13.35
C GLY A 77 -0.20 -2.46 -12.10
N ILE A 78 0.85 -3.26 -12.33
CA ILE A 78 1.57 -3.91 -11.24
C ILE A 78 2.35 -2.93 -10.36
N ARG A 79 2.65 -1.75 -10.88
CA ARG A 79 3.31 -0.69 -10.09
C ARG A 79 2.32 0.32 -9.55
N SER A 80 1.02 0.07 -9.65
CA SER A 80 0.01 0.98 -9.12
C SER A 80 0.08 1.03 -7.60
N PRO A 81 -0.17 2.21 -6.99
CA PRO A 81 -0.18 2.30 -5.54
C PRO A 81 -1.37 1.57 -4.95
N THR A 82 -1.12 0.80 -3.91
CA THR A 82 -2.16 0.10 -3.17
C THR A 82 -2.02 0.40 -1.69
N VAL A 83 -3.08 0.20 -0.94
CA VAL A 83 -3.14 0.49 0.48
C VAL A 83 -3.11 -0.82 1.25
N SER A 84 -2.24 -0.92 2.24
CA SER A 84 -2.11 -2.11 3.06
C SER A 84 -2.05 -1.74 4.54
N PRO A 85 -2.73 -2.47 5.43
CA PRO A 85 -2.59 -2.24 6.86
C PRO A 85 -1.15 -2.50 7.31
N VAL A 86 -0.64 -1.63 8.18
CA VAL A 86 0.70 -1.80 8.74
C VAL A 86 0.67 -2.87 9.82
N ASP A 87 -0.37 -2.84 10.64
CA ASP A 87 -0.56 -3.80 11.72
C ASP A 87 -1.66 -4.79 11.33
N ASN A 88 -2.24 -5.42 12.31
CA ASN A 88 -3.21 -6.50 12.14
C ASN A 88 -4.64 -6.03 11.99
N ASP A 89 -4.88 -4.90 11.36
CA ASP A 89 -6.23 -4.33 11.15
C ASP A 89 -6.89 -3.77 12.40
N SER A 90 -6.25 -3.82 13.57
CA SER A 90 -6.89 -3.34 14.78
C SER A 90 -6.96 -1.83 14.88
N ILE A 91 -6.04 -1.14 14.22
CA ILE A 91 -6.01 0.32 14.18
C ILE A 91 -5.88 0.79 12.73
N ALA A 92 -6.38 2.00 12.49
CA ALA A 92 -6.34 2.59 11.15
C ALA A 92 -4.95 3.15 10.87
N ASN A 93 -4.03 2.28 10.46
CA ASN A 93 -2.67 2.65 10.11
C ASN A 93 -2.28 1.90 8.84
N PHE A 94 -1.89 2.63 7.80
CA PHE A 94 -1.70 2.06 6.47
C PHE A 94 -0.38 2.49 5.85
N GLU A 95 0.07 1.71 4.89
CA GLU A 95 1.22 2.06 4.05
C GLU A 95 0.81 1.92 2.59
N ILE A 96 1.52 2.65 1.74
CA ILE A 96 1.28 2.63 0.30
C ILE A 96 2.41 1.85 -0.34
N LEU A 97 2.06 0.81 -1.07
CA LEU A 97 3.04 -0.04 -1.76
C LEU A 97 2.49 -0.42 -3.13
N SER A 98 3.37 -0.96 -3.97
CA SER A 98 2.93 -1.38 -5.29
C SER A 98 2.03 -2.61 -5.19
N LEU A 99 1.15 -2.76 -6.18
CA LEU A 99 0.37 -3.98 -6.30
C LEU A 99 1.27 -5.21 -6.36
N GLN A 100 2.40 -5.09 -7.06
CA GLN A 100 3.39 -6.16 -7.17
C GLN A 100 3.88 -6.62 -5.80
N THR A 101 4.29 -5.68 -4.95
CA THR A 101 4.75 -6.00 -3.60
C THR A 101 3.60 -6.55 -2.75
N LYS A 102 2.42 -5.94 -2.84
CA LYS A 102 1.27 -6.38 -2.06
C LYS A 102 0.90 -7.82 -2.36
N GLU A 103 0.86 -8.18 -3.64
CA GLU A 103 0.52 -9.54 -4.04
C GLU A 103 1.62 -10.54 -3.66
N SER A 104 2.88 -10.13 -3.81
CA SER A 104 4.02 -10.99 -3.45
C SER A 104 4.08 -11.24 -1.95
N LYS A 105 3.83 -10.21 -1.16
CA LYS A 105 3.87 -10.31 0.29
C LYS A 105 2.68 -11.12 0.83
N GLY A 106 1.51 -10.95 0.24
CA GLY A 106 0.31 -11.63 0.69
C GLY A 106 0.06 -11.40 2.18
N ALA A 107 -0.13 -12.47 2.94
CA ALA A 107 -0.42 -12.41 4.36
C ALA A 107 0.82 -12.48 5.24
N MET A 108 2.01 -12.50 4.66
CA MET A 108 3.25 -12.59 5.44
C MET A 108 3.49 -11.31 6.25
N SER A 109 4.11 -11.46 7.42
CA SER A 109 4.63 -10.32 8.15
C SER A 109 5.77 -9.68 7.35
N VAL A 110 6.17 -8.47 7.71
CA VAL A 110 7.30 -7.78 7.06
C VAL A 110 8.56 -8.64 7.21
N GLU A 111 8.81 -9.14 8.42
CA GLU A 111 10.00 -9.95 8.70
C GLU A 111 10.02 -11.22 7.87
N ASP A 112 8.90 -11.92 7.81
CA ASP A 112 8.79 -13.16 7.05
C ASP A 112 8.94 -12.92 5.56
N PHE A 113 8.36 -11.84 5.06
CA PHE A 113 8.46 -11.49 3.65
C PHE A 113 9.91 -11.19 3.27
N ILE A 114 10.60 -10.38 4.07
CA ILE A 114 12.01 -10.04 3.80
C ILE A 114 12.89 -11.29 3.87
N ALA A 115 12.67 -12.14 4.88
CA ALA A 115 13.41 -13.39 5.02
C ALA A 115 13.19 -14.29 3.81
N HIS A 116 11.95 -14.37 3.33
CA HIS A 116 11.64 -15.17 2.13
C HIS A 116 12.35 -14.61 0.90
N CYS A 117 12.29 -13.29 0.71
CA CYS A 117 12.97 -12.67 -0.43
C CYS A 117 14.49 -12.93 -0.40
N ARG A 118 15.09 -12.84 0.78
CA ARG A 118 16.52 -13.14 0.92
C ARG A 118 16.84 -14.59 0.58
N ALA A 119 15.98 -15.51 1.01
CA ALA A 119 16.15 -16.91 0.69
C ALA A 119 16.05 -17.17 -0.80
N VAL A 120 15.10 -16.51 -1.47
CA VAL A 120 14.96 -16.63 -2.92
C VAL A 120 16.19 -16.15 -3.64
N VAL A 121 16.69 -14.97 -3.27
CA VAL A 121 17.88 -14.40 -3.89
C VAL A 121 19.11 -15.27 -3.62
N ALA A 122 19.28 -15.71 -2.36
CA ALA A 122 20.43 -16.55 -1.99
C ALA A 122 20.44 -17.87 -2.76
N HIS A 123 19.27 -18.48 -2.93
CA HIS A 123 19.17 -19.72 -3.68
C HIS A 123 19.50 -19.50 -5.15
N ALA A 124 18.96 -18.44 -5.74
CA ALA A 124 19.23 -18.11 -7.14
C ALA A 124 20.73 -17.87 -7.37
N ASP A 125 21.38 -17.15 -6.46
CA ASP A 125 22.80 -16.89 -6.54
C ASP A 125 23.61 -18.17 -6.40
N ALA A 126 23.24 -19.03 -5.45
CA ALA A 126 23.95 -20.28 -5.19
C ALA A 126 23.85 -21.28 -6.34
N THR A 127 22.71 -21.28 -7.05
CA THR A 127 22.51 -22.17 -8.19
C THR A 127 23.03 -21.58 -9.49
N ASP A 128 23.65 -20.40 -9.42
CA ASP A 128 24.16 -19.68 -10.57
C ASP A 128 23.09 -19.43 -11.60
N ALA A 129 21.88 -19.22 -11.13
CA ALA A 129 20.75 -18.87 -11.95
C ALA A 129 20.64 -19.76 -13.19
N PRO A 130 20.33 -21.05 -13.03
CA PRO A 130 20.25 -21.95 -14.19
C PRO A 130 19.34 -21.42 -15.28
N CYS A 131 18.32 -20.66 -14.90
CA CYS A 131 17.43 -20.06 -15.87
C CYS A 131 18.15 -19.08 -16.78
N ALA A 132 19.24 -18.48 -16.30
CA ALA A 132 20.02 -17.58 -17.14
C ALA A 132 20.86 -18.34 -18.16
N SER A 133 21.16 -19.58 -17.90
CA SER A 133 21.96 -20.40 -18.80
C SER A 133 21.12 -21.07 -19.89
N LEU A 134 19.84 -20.95 -19.80
CA LEU A 134 18.96 -21.52 -20.81
C LEU A 134 18.81 -20.58 -22.04
#